data_f268b538e61ea80cebe920b8bba10c99
#
_entry.id   f268b538e61ea80cebe920b8bba10c99
#
_cell.length_a   1.000
_cell.length_b   1.000
_cell.length_c   1.000
_cell.angle_alpha   90.00
_cell.angle_beta   90.00
_cell.angle_gamma   90.00
#
_symmetry.space_group_name_H-M   'P 1'
#
loop_
_entity.id
_entity.type
_entity.pdbx_description
1 polymer ?
#
loop_
_entity_poly.entity_id
_entity_poly.type
_entity_poly.pdbx_seq_one_letter_code
_entity_poly.pdbx_strand_id
1 'polypeptide(L)'
;MSIIVKKFGGTSVGDVDRIKRVAKRIKLSVKEGHQVVVVVSARSGVTNELIARANAIQKAPSDREMDVLMTCGEQETIALLCMALD
;
A
#
# COMPACT_ATOMS: atom_id res chain seq x y z
N MET A 1 22.33 -8.76 -13.14
CA MET A 1 21.06 -8.67 -12.41
C MET A 1 21.21 -7.70 -11.25
N SER A 2 20.29 -6.77 -11.14
CA SER A 2 20.29 -5.80 -10.05
C SER A 2 19.07 -5.99 -9.17
N ILE A 3 19.18 -5.49 -7.94
CA ILE A 3 18.03 -5.38 -7.04
C ILE A 3 17.57 -3.93 -7.10
N ILE A 4 16.29 -3.73 -7.40
CA ILE A 4 15.68 -2.41 -7.46
C ILE A 4 14.62 -2.33 -6.38
N VAL A 5 14.65 -1.25 -5.59
CA VAL A 5 13.59 -0.97 -4.61
C VAL A 5 12.70 0.12 -5.20
N LYS A 6 11.42 -0.17 -5.33
CA LYS A 6 10.41 0.79 -5.81
C LYS A 6 9.43 1.12 -4.70
N LYS A 7 9.26 2.40 -4.43
CA LYS A 7 8.31 2.87 -3.42
C LYS A 7 7.18 3.64 -4.11
N PHE A 8 5.95 3.29 -3.77
CA PHE A 8 4.76 3.95 -4.30
C PHE A 8 3.94 4.51 -3.14
N GLY A 9 3.67 5.81 -3.19
CA GLY A 9 2.85 6.48 -2.19
C GLY A 9 1.36 6.22 -2.38
N GLY A 10 0.55 6.70 -1.44
CA GLY A 10 -0.89 6.44 -1.41
C GLY A 10 -1.65 6.91 -2.64
N THR A 11 -1.19 7.99 -3.28
CA THR A 11 -1.81 8.49 -4.50
C THR A 11 -1.63 7.52 -5.66
N SER A 12 -0.46 6.89 -5.77
CA SER A 12 -0.15 5.94 -6.83
C SER A 12 -0.96 4.65 -6.75
N VAL A 13 -1.48 4.33 -5.58
CA VAL A 13 -2.31 3.13 -5.33
C VAL A 13 -3.74 3.51 -4.93
N GLY A 14 -4.16 4.72 -5.27
CA GLY A 14 -5.43 5.30 -4.82
C GLY A 14 -6.68 4.67 -5.42
N ASP A 15 -6.57 4.01 -6.54
CA ASP A 15 -7.69 3.34 -7.20
C ASP A 15 -7.20 2.13 -8.00
N VAL A 16 -8.15 1.36 -8.52
CA VAL A 16 -7.85 0.11 -9.25
C VAL A 16 -7.00 0.37 -10.49
N ASP A 17 -7.29 1.41 -11.25
CA ASP A 17 -6.56 1.71 -12.48
C ASP A 17 -5.11 2.08 -12.18
N ARG A 18 -4.87 2.83 -11.11
CA ARG A 18 -3.53 3.21 -10.68
C ARG A 18 -2.73 2.01 -10.19
N ILE A 19 -3.37 1.10 -9.44
CA ILE A 19 -2.74 -0.15 -9.01
C ILE A 19 -2.32 -0.98 -10.23
N LYS A 20 -3.16 -1.07 -11.25
CA LYS A 20 -2.83 -1.78 -12.49
C LYS A 20 -1.64 -1.14 -13.21
N ARG A 21 -1.53 0.18 -13.21
CA ARG A 21 -0.38 0.88 -13.80
C ARG A 21 0.91 0.59 -13.03
N VAL A 22 0.83 0.60 -11.70
CA VAL A 22 1.98 0.25 -10.85
C VAL A 22 2.43 -1.17 -11.16
N ALA A 23 1.50 -2.11 -11.26
CA ALA A 23 1.80 -3.51 -11.59
C ALA A 23 2.52 -3.63 -12.93
N LYS A 24 2.07 -2.88 -13.95
CA LYS A 24 2.72 -2.88 -15.27
C LYS A 24 4.18 -2.40 -15.18
N ARG A 25 4.43 -1.35 -14.43
CA ARG A 25 5.79 -0.82 -14.23
C ARG A 25 6.69 -1.82 -13.53
N ILE A 26 6.16 -2.52 -12.52
CA ILE A 26 6.91 -3.55 -11.81
C ILE A 26 7.24 -4.71 -12.74
N LYS A 27 6.25 -5.19 -13.49
CA LYS A 27 6.43 -6.29 -14.44
C LYS A 27 7.48 -5.96 -15.50
N LEU A 28 7.50 -4.71 -15.95
CA LEU A 28 8.49 -4.27 -16.93
C LEU A 28 9.91 -4.38 -16.37
N SER A 29 10.13 -3.94 -15.14
CA SER A 29 11.43 -4.04 -14.49
C SER A 29 11.87 -5.50 -14.30
N VAL A 30 10.94 -6.37 -13.93
CA VAL A 30 11.23 -7.80 -13.80
C VAL A 30 11.58 -8.40 -15.17
N LYS A 31 10.86 -8.02 -16.21
CA LYS A 31 11.12 -8.49 -17.58
C LYS A 31 12.51 -8.05 -18.07
N GLU A 32 12.99 -6.90 -17.61
CA GLU A 32 14.34 -6.40 -17.93
C GLU A 32 15.44 -7.13 -17.16
N GLY A 33 15.09 -8.09 -16.32
CA GLY A 33 16.06 -8.93 -15.60
C GLY A 33 16.37 -8.48 -14.18
N HIS A 34 15.63 -7.53 -13.63
CA HIS A 34 15.85 -7.06 -12.26
C HIS A 34 15.06 -7.84 -11.24
N GLN A 35 15.60 -7.96 -10.04
CA GLN A 35 14.82 -8.33 -8.86
C GLN A 35 14.21 -7.05 -8.28
N VAL A 36 12.92 -7.07 -8.00
CA VAL A 36 12.21 -5.87 -7.56
C VAL A 36 11.63 -6.08 -6.17
N VAL A 37 11.98 -5.17 -5.26
CA VAL A 37 11.36 -5.06 -3.93
C VAL A 37 10.41 -3.88 -4.00
N VAL A 38 9.16 -4.10 -3.66
CA VAL A 38 8.12 -3.06 -3.75
C VAL A 38 7.64 -2.69 -2.36
N VAL A 39 7.62 -1.40 -2.09
CA VAL A 39 7.07 -0.84 -0.85
C VAL A 39 5.87 0.04 -1.23
N VAL A 40 4.74 -0.23 -0.65
CA VAL A 40 3.51 0.56 -0.89
C VAL A 40 2.95 1.11 0.40
N SER A 41 2.25 2.24 0.28
CA SER A 41 1.51 2.84 1.38
C SER A 41 0.04 2.46 1.30
N ALA A 42 -0.71 2.75 2.36
CA ALA A 42 -2.17 2.74 2.29
C ALA A 42 -2.65 3.72 1.22
N ARG A 43 -3.83 3.47 0.65
CA ARG A 43 -4.44 4.41 -0.31
C ARG A 43 -4.60 5.80 0.32
N SER A 44 -4.47 6.82 -0.50
CA SER A 44 -4.63 8.21 -0.07
C SER A 44 -5.98 8.40 0.65
N GLY A 45 -5.93 8.99 1.83
CA GLY A 45 -7.11 9.28 2.66
C GLY A 45 -7.52 8.17 3.63
N VAL A 46 -7.09 6.94 3.43
CA VAL A 46 -7.49 5.81 4.28
C VAL A 46 -6.93 5.93 5.69
N THR A 47 -5.68 6.30 5.83
CA THR A 47 -5.06 6.47 7.15
C THR A 47 -5.83 7.50 7.98
N ASN A 48 -6.15 8.66 7.39
CA ASN A 48 -6.89 9.70 8.09
C ASN A 48 -8.31 9.26 8.45
N GLU A 49 -8.97 8.51 7.56
CA GLU A 49 -10.30 7.96 7.82
C GLU A 49 -10.26 6.99 9.00
N LEU A 50 -9.28 6.10 9.06
CA LEU A 50 -9.14 5.14 10.15
C LEU A 50 -8.84 5.83 11.49
N ILE A 51 -7.99 6.84 11.48
CA ILE A 51 -7.71 7.64 12.68
C ILE A 51 -8.97 8.34 13.17
N ALA A 52 -9.74 8.94 12.26
CA ALA A 52 -10.99 9.61 12.62
C ALA A 52 -12.01 8.65 13.23
N ARG A 53 -12.12 7.44 12.71
CA ARG A 53 -13.02 6.44 13.26
C ARG A 53 -12.59 5.99 14.66
N ALA A 54 -11.29 5.78 14.86
CA ALA A 54 -10.76 5.42 16.17
C ALA A 54 -11.04 6.50 17.20
N ASN A 55 -10.77 7.76 16.85
CA ASN A 55 -11.01 8.91 17.74
C ASN A 55 -12.47 9.15 18.05
N ALA A 56 -13.36 8.77 17.13
CA ALA A 56 -14.81 8.87 17.37
C ALA A 56 -15.30 7.86 18.41
N ILE A 57 -14.58 6.74 18.55
CA ILE A 57 -14.92 5.69 19.53
C ILE A 57 -14.29 6.00 20.88
N GLN A 58 -13.03 6.44 20.89
CA GLN A 58 -12.28 6.66 22.12
C GLN A 58 -11.31 7.82 21.94
N LYS A 59 -11.22 8.68 22.97
CA LYS A 59 -10.40 9.88 22.95
C LYS A 59 -8.89 9.57 22.83
N ALA A 60 -8.45 8.50 23.49
CA ALA A 60 -7.05 8.08 23.51
C ALA A 60 -6.96 6.56 23.28
N PRO A 61 -7.11 6.11 22.03
CA PRO A 61 -7.03 4.68 21.72
C PRO A 61 -5.66 4.11 22.10
N SER A 62 -5.60 2.83 22.48
CA SER A 62 -4.33 2.18 22.81
C SER A 62 -3.45 2.11 21.57
N ASP A 63 -2.13 2.25 21.76
CA ASP A 63 -1.16 2.17 20.68
C ASP A 63 -1.23 0.84 19.95
N ARG A 64 -1.40 -0.25 20.68
CA ARG A 64 -1.50 -1.58 20.11
C ARG A 64 -2.65 -1.69 19.10
N GLU A 65 -3.84 -1.20 19.49
CA GLU A 65 -5.01 -1.28 18.61
C GLU A 65 -4.88 -0.31 17.44
N MET A 66 -4.28 0.85 17.66
CA MET A 66 -3.98 1.80 16.57
C MET A 66 -3.03 1.20 15.54
N ASP A 67 -2.00 0.48 16.00
CA ASP A 67 -1.06 -0.18 15.09
C ASP A 67 -1.76 -1.23 14.22
N VAL A 68 -2.64 -2.03 14.82
CA VAL A 68 -3.43 -3.01 14.08
C VAL A 68 -4.30 -2.31 13.03
N LEU A 69 -4.97 -1.24 13.42
CA LEU A 69 -5.87 -0.51 12.55
C LEU A 69 -5.14 0.12 11.36
N MET A 70 -3.99 0.74 11.62
CA MET A 70 -3.18 1.35 10.55
C MET A 70 -2.67 0.32 9.56
N THR A 71 -2.31 -0.87 10.05
CA THR A 71 -1.82 -1.97 9.21
C THR A 71 -2.88 -2.42 8.20
N CYS A 72 -4.16 -2.35 8.55
CA CYS A 72 -5.24 -2.75 7.64
C CYS A 72 -5.22 -2.00 6.32
N GLY A 73 -4.97 -0.69 6.36
CA GLY A 73 -4.90 0.11 5.13
C GLY A 73 -3.73 -0.28 4.24
N GLU A 74 -2.59 -0.61 4.84
CA GLU A 74 -1.41 -1.04 4.09
C GLU A 74 -1.59 -2.44 3.52
N GLN A 75 -2.20 -3.35 4.27
CA GLN A 75 -2.48 -4.71 3.81
C GLN A 75 -3.44 -4.73 2.63
N GLU A 76 -4.40 -3.83 2.59
CA GLU A 76 -5.30 -3.69 1.46
C GLU A 76 -4.53 -3.46 0.15
N THR A 77 -3.66 -2.47 0.13
CA THR A 77 -2.91 -2.13 -1.09
C THR A 77 -1.89 -3.21 -1.47
N ILE A 78 -1.26 -3.84 -0.48
CA ILE A 78 -0.36 -4.96 -0.73
C ILE A 78 -1.10 -6.11 -1.42
N ALA A 79 -2.25 -6.49 -0.89
CA ALA A 79 -3.04 -7.60 -1.44
C ALA A 79 -3.53 -7.29 -2.86
N LEU A 80 -4.06 -6.09 -3.08
CA LEU A 80 -4.55 -5.69 -4.40
C LEU A 80 -3.44 -5.63 -5.43
N LEU A 81 -2.27 -5.12 -5.04
CA LEU A 81 -1.11 -5.07 -5.94
C LEU A 81 -0.63 -6.48 -6.28
N CYS A 82 -0.58 -7.38 -5.29
CA CYS A 82 -0.21 -8.77 -5.54
C CYS A 82 -1.17 -9.44 -6.51
N MET A 83 -2.47 -9.18 -6.40
CA MET A 83 -3.45 -9.69 -7.36
C MET A 83 -3.20 -9.15 -8.76
N ALA A 84 -2.84 -7.88 -8.88
CA ALA A 84 -2.55 -7.27 -10.18
C ALA A 84 -1.26 -7.79 -10.81
N LEU A 85 -0.31 -8.25 -9.98
CA LEU A 85 0.95 -8.82 -10.44
C LEU A 85 0.83 -10.29 -10.83
N ASP A 86 -0.21 -10.95 -10.42
CA ASP A 86 -0.45 -12.38 -10.65
C ASP A 86 -0.88 -12.73 -12.12
#